data_8af32dbe030b8738252c9105ddd25138
#
_entry.id   8af32dbe030b8738252c9105ddd25138
#
_cell.length_a   1.000
_cell.length_b   1.000
_cell.length_c   1.000
_cell.angle_alpha   90.00
_cell.angle_beta   90.00
_cell.angle_gamma   90.00
#
_symmetry.space_group_name_H-M   'P 1'
#
loop_
_entity.id
_entity.type
_entity.pdbx_description
1 polymer ?
#
loop_
_entity_poly.entity_id
_entity_poly.type
_entity_poly.pdbx_seq_one_letter_code
_entity_poly.pdbx_strand_id
1 'polypeptide(L)'
;HEVNSYLSRLAQKGLVEWNDNIKPLRMDLILAALDSLALQNQKLSSTEKKELAFYQSLYKTAALHPKLRQQSPDFSYQLFPVVSGQVVASDSINYFKRSIGVNVFGSISKRWGYQLSFQDITEKGSLLDTSKQSIVAAMETGYVKNSLFNNKNINYTEIRAHLSYAFKKGMVSIGQDYLTWGYGKGGQVVLSDKAPTYPYIRVDLQPTNWLRFIYTHAWLKSDIP
;
A
#
# COMPACT_ATOMS: atom_id res chain seq x y z
N HIS A 1 1.27 3.63 4.45
CA HIS A 1 1.21 2.79 5.66
C HIS A 1 1.15 3.63 6.95
N GLU A 2 1.86 4.73 7.02
CA GLU A 2 1.93 5.58 8.22
C GLU A 2 0.59 6.25 8.56
N VAL A 3 -0.18 6.68 7.57
CA VAL A 3 -1.51 7.27 7.80
C VAL A 3 -2.46 6.28 8.50
N ASN A 4 -2.36 4.98 8.21
CA ASN A 4 -3.19 3.98 8.88
C ASN A 4 -2.84 3.89 10.37
N SER A 5 -1.56 3.93 10.72
CA SER A 5 -1.12 3.94 12.13
C SER A 5 -1.58 5.21 12.87
N TYR A 6 -1.56 6.34 12.19
CA TYR A 6 -2.10 7.60 12.73
C TYR A 6 -3.61 7.48 12.99
N LEU A 7 -4.39 7.04 11.99
CA LEU A 7 -5.85 6.89 12.11
C LEU A 7 -6.23 5.84 13.16
N SER A 8 -5.53 4.69 13.21
CA SER A 8 -5.77 3.65 14.22
C SER A 8 -5.52 4.16 15.64
N ARG A 9 -4.47 4.97 15.84
CA ARG A 9 -4.18 5.60 17.15
C ARG A 9 -5.28 6.56 17.58
N LEU A 10 -5.83 7.35 16.65
CA LEU A 10 -6.92 8.28 16.96
C LEU A 10 -8.27 7.57 17.13
N ALA A 11 -8.47 6.45 16.46
CA ALA A 11 -9.62 5.58 16.68
C ALA A 11 -9.62 4.97 18.09
N GLN A 12 -8.46 4.54 18.60
CA GLN A 12 -8.31 4.07 19.97
C GLN A 12 -8.63 5.15 21.01
N LYS A 13 -8.48 6.43 20.65
CA LYS A 13 -8.90 7.57 21.47
C LYS A 13 -10.39 7.94 21.29
N GLY A 14 -11.13 7.23 20.45
CA GLY A 14 -12.53 7.53 20.17
C GLY A 14 -12.76 8.80 19.32
N LEU A 15 -11.73 9.29 18.62
CA LEU A 15 -11.80 10.53 17.84
C LEU A 15 -12.24 10.31 16.39
N VAL A 16 -12.15 9.08 15.88
CA VAL A 16 -12.56 8.71 14.54
C VAL A 16 -12.96 7.24 14.51
N GLU A 17 -13.95 6.89 13.70
CA GLU A 17 -14.23 5.50 13.38
C GLU A 17 -13.27 5.02 12.30
N TRP A 18 -12.48 4.01 12.62
CA TRP A 18 -11.47 3.50 11.71
C TRP A 18 -11.37 1.97 11.79
N ASN A 19 -11.46 1.33 10.63
CA ASN A 19 -11.28 -0.11 10.51
C ASN A 19 -10.29 -0.41 9.39
N ASP A 20 -9.07 -0.77 9.78
CA ASP A 20 -7.97 -1.11 8.88
C ASP A 20 -7.57 -2.60 8.96
N ASN A 21 -8.51 -3.44 9.35
CA ASN A 21 -8.28 -4.88 9.52
C ASN A 21 -7.82 -5.57 8.22
N ILE A 22 -8.29 -5.10 7.07
CA ILE A 22 -7.90 -5.65 5.76
C ILE A 22 -7.39 -4.52 4.87
N LYS A 23 -6.15 -4.66 4.39
CA LYS A 23 -5.50 -3.70 3.49
C LYS A 23 -5.28 -4.33 2.12
N PRO A 24 -5.18 -3.55 1.05
CA PRO A 24 -5.18 -2.09 0.98
C PRO A 24 -6.55 -1.47 1.26
N LEU A 25 -6.53 -0.25 1.78
CA LEU A 25 -7.73 0.53 2.08
C LEU A 25 -8.07 1.47 0.93
N ARG A 26 -9.34 1.77 0.79
CA ARG A 26 -9.84 2.76 -0.17
C ARG A 26 -9.38 4.16 0.22
N MET A 27 -8.96 4.93 -0.77
CA MET A 27 -8.49 6.31 -0.57
C MET A 27 -9.61 7.23 -0.03
N ASP A 28 -10.85 7.04 -0.51
CA ASP A 28 -12.00 7.82 -0.05
C ASP A 28 -12.28 7.62 1.45
N LEU A 29 -12.06 6.40 1.99
CA LEU A 29 -12.19 6.14 3.43
C LEU A 29 -11.10 6.87 4.22
N ILE A 30 -9.87 6.88 3.72
CA ILE A 30 -8.78 7.63 4.36
C ILE A 30 -9.10 9.13 4.37
N LEU A 31 -9.53 9.67 3.24
CA LEU A 31 -9.89 11.09 3.13
C LEU A 31 -11.07 11.44 4.04
N ALA A 32 -12.12 10.64 4.07
CA ALA A 32 -13.27 10.83 4.96
C ALA A 32 -12.87 10.83 6.44
N ALA A 33 -11.96 9.93 6.84
CA ALA A 33 -11.45 9.88 8.20
C ALA A 33 -10.62 11.11 8.56
N LEU A 34 -9.74 11.58 7.65
CA LEU A 34 -8.98 12.82 7.84
C LEU A 34 -9.88 14.05 7.92
N ASP A 35 -10.98 14.09 7.15
CA ASP A 35 -11.96 15.17 7.20
C ASP A 35 -12.75 15.16 8.49
N SER A 36 -13.16 13.99 8.97
CA SER A 36 -13.82 13.84 10.27
C SER A 36 -12.95 14.34 11.42
N LEU A 37 -11.65 14.05 11.39
CA LEU A 37 -10.69 14.55 12.37
C LEU A 37 -10.50 16.08 12.29
N ALA A 38 -10.54 16.65 11.10
CA ALA A 38 -10.43 18.10 10.92
C ALA A 38 -11.60 18.85 11.58
N LEU A 39 -12.81 18.28 11.54
CA LEU A 39 -13.99 18.82 12.22
C LEU A 39 -13.83 18.76 13.75
N GLN A 40 -13.05 17.85 14.28
CA GLN A 40 -12.78 17.68 15.70
C GLN A 40 -11.40 18.21 16.13
N ASN A 41 -10.83 19.13 15.37
CA ASN A 41 -9.47 19.64 15.57
C ASN A 41 -9.18 20.13 16.99
N GLN A 42 -10.18 20.62 17.70
CA GLN A 42 -10.04 21.10 19.10
C GLN A 42 -9.64 19.97 20.08
N LYS A 43 -10.01 18.72 19.77
CA LYS A 43 -9.72 17.55 20.62
C LYS A 43 -8.31 16.97 20.35
N LEU A 44 -7.64 17.43 19.32
CA LEU A 44 -6.33 16.95 18.92
C LEU A 44 -5.22 17.70 19.67
N SER A 45 -4.18 16.99 20.08
CA SER A 45 -2.94 17.57 20.59
C SER A 45 -2.18 18.35 19.50
N SER A 46 -1.21 19.17 19.88
CA SER A 46 -0.39 19.92 18.92
C SER A 46 0.34 19.04 17.91
N THR A 47 0.85 17.89 18.34
CA THR A 47 1.51 16.90 17.47
C THR A 47 0.52 16.27 16.51
N GLU A 48 -0.66 15.85 17.00
CA GLU A 48 -1.69 15.24 16.16
C GLU A 48 -2.25 16.20 15.10
N LYS A 49 -2.32 17.49 15.42
CA LYS A 49 -2.68 18.53 14.44
C LYS A 49 -1.63 18.68 13.34
N LYS A 50 -0.34 18.62 13.68
CA LYS A 50 0.74 18.65 12.69
C LYS A 50 0.70 17.41 11.79
N GLU A 51 0.48 16.23 12.36
CA GLU A 51 0.32 14.98 11.60
C GLU A 51 -0.92 15.04 10.70
N LEU A 52 -2.05 15.54 11.20
CA LEU A 52 -3.26 15.74 10.39
C LEU A 52 -2.98 16.65 9.18
N ALA A 53 -2.36 17.80 9.42
CA ALA A 53 -2.01 18.75 8.36
C ALA A 53 -1.07 18.11 7.32
N PHE A 54 -0.08 17.34 7.78
CA PHE A 54 0.83 16.59 6.92
C PHE A 54 0.07 15.59 6.04
N TYR A 55 -0.79 14.73 6.61
CA TYR A 55 -1.53 13.76 5.83
C TYR A 55 -2.58 14.42 4.91
N GLN A 56 -3.22 15.48 5.36
CA GLN A 56 -4.11 16.25 4.48
C GLN A 56 -3.35 16.86 3.30
N SER A 57 -2.17 17.41 3.52
CA SER A 57 -1.35 17.92 2.42
C SER A 57 -0.90 16.82 1.47
N LEU A 58 -0.55 15.64 2.00
CA LEU A 58 -0.12 14.50 1.19
C LEU A 58 -1.25 13.93 0.32
N TYR A 59 -2.46 13.84 0.86
CA TYR A 59 -3.58 13.17 0.17
C TYR A 59 -4.51 14.13 -0.56
N LYS A 60 -4.71 15.36 -0.06
CA LYS A 60 -5.58 16.37 -0.69
C LYS A 60 -4.84 17.32 -1.60
N THR A 61 -3.67 17.73 -1.17
CA THR A 61 -2.85 18.71 -1.87
C THR A 61 -1.50 18.08 -2.12
N ALA A 62 -1.42 17.08 -2.97
CA ALA A 62 -0.10 16.65 -3.38
C ALA A 62 0.66 17.88 -3.87
N ALA A 63 1.58 18.37 -3.05
CA ALA A 63 2.45 19.52 -3.35
C ALA A 63 3.48 19.17 -4.44
N LEU A 64 3.15 18.20 -5.28
CA LEU A 64 3.90 17.82 -6.45
C LEU A 64 3.63 18.83 -7.55
N HIS A 65 4.63 19.01 -8.37
CA HIS A 65 4.58 19.86 -9.55
C HIS A 65 3.25 19.67 -10.30
N PRO A 66 2.55 20.73 -10.77
CA PRO A 66 1.23 20.64 -11.42
C PRO A 66 1.15 19.62 -12.56
N LYS A 67 2.29 19.36 -13.24
CA LYS A 67 2.38 18.34 -14.30
C LYS A 67 2.29 16.89 -13.79
N LEU A 68 2.48 16.64 -12.49
CA LEU A 68 2.41 15.31 -11.87
C LEU A 68 1.02 14.99 -11.32
N ARG A 69 0.09 15.91 -11.46
CA ARG A 69 -1.31 15.74 -11.05
C ARG A 69 -2.24 16.37 -12.07
N GLN A 70 -3.30 15.66 -12.39
CA GLN A 70 -4.45 16.21 -13.10
C GLN A 70 -5.72 15.80 -12.34
N GLN A 71 -6.66 16.73 -12.28
CA GLN A 71 -7.97 16.47 -11.71
C GLN A 71 -9.03 17.15 -12.57
N SER A 72 -9.92 16.35 -13.13
CA SER A 72 -11.14 16.77 -13.79
C SER A 72 -12.32 16.00 -13.17
N PRO A 73 -13.59 16.37 -13.46
CA PRO A 73 -14.75 15.64 -12.93
C PRO A 73 -14.75 14.15 -13.27
N ASP A 74 -14.21 13.79 -14.44
CA ASP A 74 -14.28 12.44 -14.97
C ASP A 74 -12.95 11.69 -14.94
N PHE A 75 -11.85 12.37 -14.69
CA PHE A 75 -10.53 11.77 -14.70
C PHE A 75 -9.58 12.46 -13.72
N SER A 76 -8.87 11.68 -12.92
CA SER A 76 -7.79 12.18 -12.09
C SER A 76 -6.59 11.25 -12.11
N TYR A 77 -5.40 11.80 -12.04
CA TYR A 77 -4.21 11.04 -11.74
C TYR A 77 -3.28 11.83 -10.82
N GLN A 78 -2.49 11.10 -10.05
CA GLN A 78 -1.40 11.61 -9.26
C GLN A 78 -0.21 10.68 -9.43
N LEU A 79 0.95 11.26 -9.69
CA LEU A 79 2.20 10.54 -9.88
C LEU A 79 3.17 10.93 -8.77
N PHE A 80 3.70 9.93 -8.07
CA PHE A 80 4.68 10.10 -6.99
C PHE A 80 5.95 9.34 -7.31
N PRO A 81 7.09 10.03 -7.45
CA PRO A 81 8.37 9.36 -7.48
C PRO A 81 8.63 8.70 -6.13
N VAL A 82 9.22 7.52 -6.17
CA VAL A 82 9.62 6.75 -4.99
C VAL A 82 11.11 6.60 -4.99
N VAL A 83 11.75 7.06 -3.92
CA VAL A 83 13.18 6.83 -3.68
C VAL A 83 13.32 6.35 -2.25
N SER A 84 13.93 5.19 -2.05
CA SER A 84 14.23 4.70 -0.71
C SER A 84 15.63 4.10 -0.61
N GLY A 85 16.18 4.17 0.58
CA GLY A 85 17.48 3.55 0.93
C GLY A 85 17.41 2.94 2.31
N GLN A 86 18.01 1.77 2.47
CA GLN A 86 18.17 1.09 3.75
C GLN A 86 19.60 0.60 3.87
N VAL A 87 20.22 0.87 5.00
CA VAL A 87 21.54 0.37 5.36
C VAL A 87 21.44 -0.30 6.70
N VAL A 88 21.94 -1.52 6.81
CA VAL A 88 22.09 -2.23 8.08
C VAL A 88 23.56 -2.65 8.17
N ALA A 89 24.25 -2.20 9.22
CA ALA A 89 25.64 -2.51 9.46
C ALA A 89 25.83 -2.91 10.93
N SER A 90 26.51 -4.04 11.16
CA SER A 90 27.02 -4.48 12.46
C SER A 90 28.28 -5.32 12.22
N ASP A 91 28.92 -5.81 13.26
CA ASP A 91 30.18 -6.59 13.17
C ASP A 91 30.08 -7.78 12.20
N SER A 92 28.91 -8.39 12.06
CA SER A 92 28.66 -9.56 11.21
C SER A 92 27.65 -9.32 10.06
N ILE A 93 27.01 -8.16 10.01
CA ILE A 93 25.95 -7.84 9.05
C ILE A 93 26.35 -6.61 8.25
N ASN A 94 26.36 -6.75 6.93
CA ASN A 94 26.46 -5.64 5.99
C ASN A 94 25.39 -5.83 4.92
N TYR A 95 24.38 -4.95 4.94
CA TYR A 95 23.27 -5.00 4.00
C TYR A 95 22.90 -3.61 3.52
N PHE A 96 22.69 -3.50 2.23
CA PHE A 96 22.24 -2.29 1.55
C PHE A 96 21.08 -2.62 0.62
N LYS A 97 20.02 -1.83 0.72
CA LYS A 97 18.87 -1.86 -0.19
C LYS A 97 18.59 -0.46 -0.68
N ARG A 98 18.40 -0.32 -1.98
CA ARG A 98 17.85 0.91 -2.59
C ARG A 98 16.65 0.57 -3.46
N SER A 99 15.68 1.47 -3.55
CA SER A 99 14.66 1.40 -4.58
C SER A 99 14.44 2.76 -5.23
N ILE A 100 14.17 2.73 -6.52
CA ILE A 100 13.75 3.89 -7.31
C ILE A 100 12.52 3.46 -8.09
N GLY A 101 11.50 4.30 -8.11
CA GLY A 101 10.27 3.91 -8.77
C GLY A 101 9.26 5.04 -8.87
N VAL A 102 8.04 4.65 -9.22
CA VAL A 102 6.92 5.56 -9.36
C VAL A 102 5.64 4.88 -8.88
N ASN A 103 4.83 5.65 -8.17
CA ASN A 103 3.45 5.28 -7.86
C ASN A 103 2.52 6.19 -8.64
N VAL A 104 1.57 5.60 -9.35
CA VAL A 104 0.49 6.32 -10.03
C VAL A 104 -0.82 5.83 -9.46
N PHE A 105 -1.68 6.75 -9.09
CA PHE A 105 -3.05 6.41 -8.69
C PHE A 105 -4.02 7.51 -9.12
N GLY A 106 -5.26 7.13 -9.27
CA GLY A 106 -6.27 8.06 -9.70
C GLY A 106 -7.65 7.43 -9.82
N SER A 107 -8.52 8.16 -10.50
CA SER A 107 -9.88 7.72 -10.76
C SER A 107 -10.31 8.02 -12.20
N ILE A 108 -11.18 7.15 -12.72
CA ILE A 108 -11.89 7.34 -13.98
C ILE A 108 -13.36 7.35 -13.62
N SER A 109 -14.04 8.46 -13.98
CA SER A 109 -15.36 8.75 -13.45
C SER A 109 -15.33 8.68 -11.89
N LYS A 110 -16.40 8.92 -11.19
CA LYS A 110 -16.42 8.87 -9.73
C LYS A 110 -16.45 7.45 -9.14
N ARG A 111 -16.39 6.42 -9.98
CA ARG A 111 -16.61 5.03 -9.57
C ARG A 111 -15.41 4.12 -9.74
N TRP A 112 -14.55 4.39 -10.70
CA TRP A 112 -13.37 3.59 -10.94
C TRP A 112 -12.15 4.22 -10.26
N GLY A 113 -11.42 3.41 -9.52
CA GLY A 113 -10.13 3.77 -8.95
C GLY A 113 -9.04 2.85 -9.48
N TYR A 114 -7.87 3.38 -9.72
CA TYR A 114 -6.72 2.61 -10.16
C TYR A 114 -5.46 3.02 -9.41
N GLN A 115 -4.56 2.06 -9.25
CA GLN A 115 -3.23 2.26 -8.71
C GLN A 115 -2.24 1.38 -9.45
N LEU A 116 -1.09 1.94 -9.75
CA LEU A 116 0.07 1.24 -10.29
C LEU A 116 1.30 1.66 -9.49
N SER A 117 2.08 0.70 -9.05
CA SER A 117 3.38 0.91 -8.40
C SER A 117 4.43 0.13 -9.17
N PHE A 118 5.47 0.83 -9.54
CA PHE A 118 6.64 0.26 -10.19
C PHE A 118 7.87 0.66 -9.38
N GLN A 119 8.69 -0.31 -8.99
CA GLN A 119 9.92 -0.05 -8.25
C GLN A 119 11.04 -0.94 -8.77
N ASP A 120 12.16 -0.34 -9.13
CA ASP A 120 13.42 -1.03 -9.38
C ASP A 120 14.22 -1.08 -8.09
N ILE A 121 14.56 -2.30 -7.67
CA ILE A 121 15.12 -2.59 -6.34
C ILE A 121 16.47 -3.28 -6.50
N THR A 122 17.48 -2.77 -5.81
CA THR A 122 18.78 -3.40 -5.70
C THR A 122 19.06 -3.72 -4.24
N GLU A 123 19.38 -4.98 -3.95
CA GLU A 123 19.82 -5.44 -2.63
C GLU A 123 21.23 -6.01 -2.70
N LYS A 124 22.04 -5.73 -1.69
CA LYS A 124 23.45 -6.19 -1.57
C LYS A 124 23.74 -6.59 -0.14
N GLY A 125 24.57 -7.63 0.04
CA GLY A 125 25.13 -7.99 1.34
C GLY A 125 24.55 -9.25 1.97
N SER A 126 24.68 -9.36 3.30
CA SER A 126 24.44 -10.60 4.05
C SER A 126 22.97 -10.95 4.33
N LEU A 127 22.03 -9.98 4.19
CA LEU A 127 20.60 -10.20 4.44
C LEU A 127 19.79 -10.32 3.14
N LEU A 128 20.40 -10.81 2.07
CA LEU A 128 19.70 -11.01 0.81
C LEU A 128 18.60 -12.05 0.96
N ASP A 129 17.43 -11.71 0.43
CA ASP A 129 16.33 -12.66 0.29
C ASP A 129 16.60 -13.57 -0.93
N THR A 130 17.14 -14.74 -0.67
CA THR A 130 17.52 -15.71 -1.71
C THR A 130 16.32 -16.33 -2.41
N SER A 131 15.12 -16.27 -1.84
CA SER A 131 13.88 -16.74 -2.50
C SER A 131 13.58 -15.97 -3.79
N LYS A 132 13.99 -14.71 -3.87
CA LYS A 132 13.89 -13.87 -5.07
C LYS A 132 14.83 -14.28 -6.21
N GLN A 133 15.73 -15.24 -5.98
CA GLN A 133 16.64 -15.75 -7.01
C GLN A 133 15.96 -16.74 -7.97
N SER A 134 14.88 -17.36 -7.57
CA SER A 134 14.12 -18.27 -8.43
C SER A 134 13.45 -17.50 -9.59
N ILE A 135 13.72 -17.91 -10.83
CA ILE A 135 13.06 -17.32 -12.00
C ILE A 135 11.55 -17.60 -11.96
N VAL A 136 11.16 -18.78 -11.52
CA VAL A 136 9.76 -19.19 -11.40
C VAL A 136 9.06 -18.32 -10.33
N ALA A 137 9.65 -18.18 -9.16
CA ALA A 137 9.13 -17.29 -8.13
C ALA A 137 9.06 -15.84 -8.61
N ALA A 138 10.06 -15.36 -9.36
CA ALA A 138 10.04 -13.99 -9.89
C ALA A 138 8.90 -13.75 -10.89
N MET A 139 8.66 -14.67 -11.81
CA MET A 139 7.57 -14.55 -12.80
C MET A 139 6.17 -14.68 -12.15
N GLU A 140 6.06 -15.50 -11.12
CA GLU A 140 4.79 -15.77 -10.44
C GLU A 140 4.43 -14.70 -9.39
N THR A 141 5.42 -13.97 -8.90
CA THR A 141 5.26 -13.01 -7.80
C THR A 141 5.26 -11.55 -8.26
N GLY A 142 5.24 -11.29 -9.57
CA GLY A 142 5.29 -9.92 -10.10
C GLY A 142 6.65 -9.26 -10.01
N TYR A 143 7.71 -10.03 -9.71
CA TYR A 143 9.08 -9.56 -9.85
C TYR A 143 9.59 -9.83 -11.25
N VAL A 144 10.10 -8.82 -11.90
CA VAL A 144 10.86 -8.96 -13.14
C VAL A 144 12.33 -8.89 -12.79
N LYS A 145 13.02 -10.00 -12.99
CA LYS A 145 14.46 -10.08 -12.72
C LYS A 145 15.25 -9.32 -13.77
N ASN A 146 15.90 -8.27 -13.36
CA ASN A 146 16.87 -7.58 -14.18
C ASN A 146 18.25 -8.24 -13.95
N SER A 147 18.63 -9.11 -14.85
CA SER A 147 19.87 -9.91 -14.92
C SER A 147 21.08 -9.49 -14.07
N LEU A 148 21.89 -10.45 -13.78
CA LEU A 148 23.17 -10.51 -13.09
C LEU A 148 23.04 -10.81 -11.59
N PHE A 149 22.80 -12.11 -11.36
CA PHE A 149 23.05 -12.68 -10.04
C PHE A 149 24.54 -12.95 -9.89
N ASN A 150 25.10 -12.35 -8.88
CA ASN A 150 26.15 -12.99 -8.13
C ASN A 150 25.64 -13.17 -6.69
N ASN A 151 26.23 -14.08 -5.92
CA ASN A 151 25.81 -14.38 -4.54
C ASN A 151 25.81 -13.16 -3.58
N LYS A 152 26.09 -11.96 -4.05
CA LYS A 152 26.24 -10.74 -3.25
C LYS A 152 25.27 -9.62 -3.65
N ASN A 153 24.61 -9.72 -4.81
CA ASN A 153 23.73 -8.66 -5.32
C ASN A 153 22.47 -9.25 -5.98
N ILE A 154 21.32 -8.68 -5.68
CA ILE A 154 20.07 -8.98 -6.37
C ILE A 154 19.51 -7.67 -6.93
N ASN A 155 19.11 -7.69 -8.19
CA ASN A 155 18.39 -6.59 -8.83
C ASN A 155 17.08 -7.12 -9.42
N TYR A 156 15.96 -6.53 -9.03
CA TYR A 156 14.65 -6.95 -9.47
C TYR A 156 13.68 -5.77 -9.51
N THR A 157 12.64 -5.92 -10.33
CA THR A 157 11.56 -4.94 -10.44
C THR A 157 10.29 -5.49 -9.78
N GLU A 158 9.70 -4.72 -8.90
CA GLU A 158 8.40 -5.01 -8.30
C GLU A 158 7.31 -4.19 -8.99
N ILE A 159 6.27 -4.88 -9.47
CA ILE A 159 5.10 -4.27 -10.09
C ILE A 159 3.87 -4.64 -9.26
N ARG A 160 3.12 -3.64 -8.82
CA ARG A 160 1.82 -3.81 -8.17
C ARG A 160 0.77 -3.01 -8.91
N ALA A 161 -0.35 -3.61 -9.17
CA ALA A 161 -1.45 -2.99 -9.88
C ALA A 161 -2.78 -3.29 -9.19
N HIS A 162 -3.66 -2.33 -9.16
CA HIS A 162 -4.97 -2.45 -8.54
C HIS A 162 -6.00 -1.62 -9.32
N LEU A 163 -7.12 -2.25 -9.64
CA LEU A 163 -8.28 -1.62 -10.25
C LEU A 163 -9.50 -1.89 -9.37
N SER A 164 -10.28 -0.87 -9.10
CA SER A 164 -11.46 -0.97 -8.26
C SER A 164 -12.66 -0.26 -8.89
N TYR A 165 -13.84 -0.83 -8.67
CA TYR A 165 -15.13 -0.24 -9.04
C TYR A 165 -15.99 -0.08 -7.79
N ALA A 166 -16.37 1.17 -7.49
CA ALA A 166 -17.20 1.52 -6.35
C ALA A 166 -18.67 1.69 -6.76
N PHE A 167 -19.55 1.11 -5.98
CA PHE A 167 -21.01 1.26 -6.09
C PHE A 167 -21.60 1.65 -4.73
N LYS A 168 -22.92 1.96 -4.70
CA LYS A 168 -23.55 2.59 -3.54
C LYS A 168 -23.27 1.92 -2.18
N LYS A 169 -23.14 0.60 -2.15
CA LYS A 169 -22.97 -0.16 -0.90
C LYS A 169 -21.72 -1.03 -0.87
N GLY A 170 -20.76 -0.75 -1.72
CA GLY A 170 -19.53 -1.55 -1.73
C GLY A 170 -18.58 -1.24 -2.87
N MET A 171 -17.63 -2.15 -3.03
CA MET A 171 -16.57 -2.07 -4.01
C MET A 171 -16.18 -3.48 -4.46
N VAL A 172 -15.89 -3.63 -5.73
CA VAL A 172 -15.19 -4.79 -6.27
C VAL A 172 -13.82 -4.33 -6.73
N SER A 173 -12.80 -5.11 -6.46
CA SER A 173 -11.44 -4.82 -6.91
C SER A 173 -10.75 -6.07 -7.42
N ILE A 174 -9.87 -5.88 -8.39
CA ILE A 174 -8.96 -6.86 -8.93
C ILE A 174 -7.58 -6.27 -8.97
N GLY A 175 -6.57 -7.08 -8.73
CA GLY A 175 -5.20 -6.59 -8.75
C GLY A 175 -4.19 -7.66 -8.46
N GLN A 176 -2.93 -7.21 -8.43
CA GLN A 176 -1.79 -7.94 -7.91
C GLN A 176 -1.11 -7.06 -6.89
N ASP A 177 -1.19 -7.44 -5.62
CA ASP A 177 -0.64 -6.67 -4.51
C ASP A 177 -0.50 -7.57 -3.27
N TYR A 178 0.01 -7.00 -2.19
CA TYR A 178 -0.04 -7.59 -0.86
C TYR A 178 -1.41 -7.32 -0.24
N LEU A 179 -2.09 -8.38 0.19
CA LEU A 179 -3.24 -8.25 1.07
C LEU A 179 -2.79 -8.54 2.50
N THR A 180 -3.06 -7.62 3.41
CA THR A 180 -2.78 -7.85 4.82
C THR A 180 -4.09 -7.92 5.59
N TRP A 181 -4.23 -8.93 6.43
CA TRP A 181 -5.44 -9.15 7.22
C TRP A 181 -5.09 -9.39 8.68
N GLY A 182 -5.47 -8.45 9.53
CA GLY A 182 -5.25 -8.46 10.97
C GLY A 182 -4.58 -7.19 11.50
N TYR A 183 -4.60 -7.04 12.82
CA TYR A 183 -4.05 -5.87 13.53
C TYR A 183 -2.64 -6.10 14.10
N GLY A 184 -2.04 -7.25 13.89
CA GLY A 184 -0.73 -7.58 14.42
C GLY A 184 0.38 -6.67 13.89
N LYS A 185 1.21 -6.12 14.79
CA LYS A 185 2.38 -5.31 14.42
C LYS A 185 3.63 -6.14 14.15
N GLY A 186 3.79 -7.28 14.82
CA GLY A 186 4.93 -8.19 14.66
C GLY A 186 4.66 -9.41 13.76
N GLY A 187 3.44 -9.57 13.33
CA GLY A 187 2.96 -10.63 12.45
C GLY A 187 1.44 -10.59 12.37
N GLN A 188 0.90 -11.02 11.25
CA GLN A 188 -0.54 -11.07 11.00
C GLN A 188 -0.96 -12.53 10.88
N VAL A 189 -2.06 -12.88 11.55
CA VAL A 189 -2.49 -14.28 11.71
C VAL A 189 -3.08 -14.85 10.43
N VAL A 190 -3.75 -14.02 9.61
CA VAL A 190 -4.48 -14.48 8.43
C VAL A 190 -3.69 -14.28 7.15
N LEU A 191 -3.30 -13.04 6.85
CA LEU A 191 -2.51 -12.67 5.68
C LEU A 191 -1.49 -11.61 6.06
N SER A 192 -0.22 -11.84 5.70
CA SER A 192 0.88 -10.91 5.96
C SER A 192 1.49 -10.40 4.65
N ASP A 193 2.21 -9.29 4.73
CA ASP A 193 2.99 -8.70 3.65
C ASP A 193 4.37 -9.35 3.44
N LYS A 194 4.63 -10.47 4.12
CA LYS A 194 5.87 -11.25 3.96
C LYS A 194 5.84 -12.16 2.74
N ALA A 195 4.64 -12.57 2.32
CA ALA A 195 4.49 -13.31 1.08
C ALA A 195 4.72 -12.37 -0.13
N PRO A 196 5.17 -12.90 -1.28
CA PRO A 196 5.18 -12.14 -2.53
C PRO A 196 3.80 -11.61 -2.90
N THR A 197 3.75 -10.62 -3.81
CA THR A 197 2.48 -10.15 -4.35
C THR A 197 1.79 -11.26 -5.13
N TYR A 198 0.48 -11.33 -5.06
CA TYR A 198 -0.32 -12.33 -5.74
C TYR A 198 -1.57 -11.71 -6.38
N PRO A 199 -2.08 -12.29 -7.47
CA PRO A 199 -3.34 -11.88 -8.06
C PRO A 199 -4.49 -12.13 -7.09
N TYR A 200 -5.46 -11.21 -7.06
CA TYR A 200 -6.64 -11.36 -6.23
C TYR A 200 -7.87 -10.67 -6.83
N ILE A 201 -9.04 -11.14 -6.42
CA ILE A 201 -10.32 -10.44 -6.54
C ILE A 201 -10.83 -10.21 -5.12
N ARG A 202 -11.29 -9.01 -4.84
CA ARG A 202 -11.86 -8.65 -3.55
C ARG A 202 -13.21 -7.96 -3.73
N VAL A 203 -14.18 -8.37 -2.92
CA VAL A 203 -15.50 -7.74 -2.81
C VAL A 203 -15.62 -7.20 -1.39
N ASP A 204 -15.94 -5.93 -1.25
CA ASP A 204 -16.12 -5.24 0.04
C ASP A 204 -17.52 -4.64 0.03
N LEU A 205 -18.43 -5.16 0.86
CA LEU A 205 -19.82 -4.76 0.93
C LEU A 205 -20.14 -4.18 2.30
N GLN A 206 -20.86 -3.09 2.33
CA GLN A 206 -21.41 -2.49 3.54
C GLN A 206 -22.91 -2.27 3.35
N PRO A 207 -23.73 -3.34 3.46
CA PRO A 207 -25.16 -3.27 3.22
C PRO A 207 -25.89 -2.40 4.24
N THR A 208 -25.39 -2.33 5.47
CA THR A 208 -25.87 -1.50 6.58
C THR A 208 -24.70 -0.86 7.32
N ASN A 209 -24.96 0.12 8.19
CA ASN A 209 -23.89 0.81 8.95
C ASN A 209 -23.16 -0.10 9.96
N TRP A 210 -23.82 -1.16 10.42
CA TRP A 210 -23.27 -2.07 11.42
C TRP A 210 -22.68 -3.35 10.82
N LEU A 211 -22.93 -3.65 9.52
CA LEU A 211 -22.48 -4.87 8.86
C LEU A 211 -21.55 -4.54 7.69
N ARG A 212 -20.34 -5.07 7.77
CA ARG A 212 -19.39 -5.08 6.65
C ARG A 212 -19.04 -6.52 6.32
N PHE A 213 -19.15 -6.88 5.05
CA PHE A 213 -18.76 -8.17 4.51
C PHE A 213 -17.61 -7.99 3.53
N ILE A 214 -16.54 -8.78 3.71
CA ILE A 214 -15.40 -8.78 2.83
C ILE A 214 -15.15 -10.20 2.36
N TYR A 215 -15.12 -10.37 1.05
CA TYR A 215 -14.71 -11.60 0.39
C TYR A 215 -13.43 -11.35 -0.39
N THR A 216 -12.47 -12.25 -0.26
CA THR A 216 -11.22 -12.22 -1.01
C THR A 216 -10.96 -13.58 -1.61
N HIS A 217 -10.73 -13.62 -2.91
CA HIS A 217 -10.21 -14.77 -3.64
C HIS A 217 -8.81 -14.42 -4.12
N ALA A 218 -7.82 -15.21 -3.74
CA ALA A 218 -6.43 -14.98 -4.09
C ALA A 218 -5.83 -16.27 -4.67
N TRP A 219 -5.01 -16.12 -5.70
CA TRP A 219 -4.26 -17.23 -6.30
C TRP A 219 -2.87 -17.25 -5.66
N LEU A 220 -2.72 -18.11 -4.67
CA LEU A 220 -1.46 -18.32 -3.98
C LEU A 220 -0.76 -19.53 -4.60
N LYS A 221 0.53 -19.39 -4.85
CA LYS A 221 1.39 -20.51 -5.22
C LYS A 221 2.37 -20.81 -4.11
N SER A 222 2.59 -22.08 -3.85
CA SER A 222 3.59 -22.58 -2.92
C SER A 222 4.70 -23.23 -3.73
N ASP A 223 5.95 -22.86 -3.48
CA ASP A 223 7.13 -23.53 -4.05
C ASP A 223 7.50 -24.80 -3.26
N ILE A 224 6.62 -25.27 -2.39
CA ILE A 224 6.82 -26.53 -1.65
C ILE A 224 6.33 -27.65 -2.60
N PRO A 225 7.24 -28.55 -3.03
CA PRO A 225 6.87 -29.70 -3.85
C PRO A 225 5.98 -30.71 -3.11
#